data_767d7e1cc4a07971887e59058ebad8bc
#
_entry.id   767d7e1cc4a07971887e59058ebad8bc
#
_cell.length_a   1.000
_cell.length_b   1.000
_cell.length_c   1.000
_cell.angle_alpha   90.00
_cell.angle_beta   90.00
_cell.angle_gamma   90.00
#
_symmetry.space_group_name_H-M   'P 1'
#
loop_
_entity.id
_entity.type
_entity.pdbx_description
1 polymer ?
#
loop_
_entity_poly.entity_id
_entity_poly.type
_entity_poly.pdbx_seq_one_letter_code
_entity_poly.pdbx_strand_id
1 'polypeptide(L)'
;MPPSPIKIKICGQTSLDDCEMSVRHGADFLGVVLDVPWSSRSLTVESAEPIFKKLGQITFLLLFNRALDDGVLDAVKILKPHAIQLTGKETPETAGAIQQAAGIPVFKSIHLPPVGEGETDVGTIVSMMEEFDEAGVDGFVLDTSSGGMYGGTGKKSDWKTAAEVVRRASLPVFLAGGINPDNVAEAVAVPGIYGVDLASGVEETKGKKSEEKIKRLIQEINRAQKVKG
;
A
#
# COMPACT_ATOMS: atom_id res chain seq x y z
N MET A 1 -10.57 -14.10 20.52
CA MET A 1 -11.12 -14.11 19.15
C MET A 1 -10.04 -14.62 18.22
N PRO A 2 -10.34 -15.43 17.20
CA PRO A 2 -9.34 -15.77 16.19
C PRO A 2 -8.86 -14.48 15.54
N PRO A 3 -7.57 -14.37 15.16
CA PRO A 3 -7.05 -13.20 14.50
C PRO A 3 -7.83 -12.98 13.19
N SER A 4 -8.15 -11.70 12.91
CA SER A 4 -8.80 -11.34 11.64
C SER A 4 -7.91 -11.79 10.47
N PRO A 5 -8.50 -12.25 9.35
CA PRO A 5 -7.71 -12.65 8.20
C PRO A 5 -6.86 -11.48 7.69
N ILE A 6 -5.60 -11.75 7.37
CA ILE A 6 -4.66 -10.78 6.80
C ILE A 6 -5.23 -10.22 5.49
N LYS A 7 -5.26 -8.91 5.36
CA LYS A 7 -5.70 -8.23 4.15
C LYS A 7 -4.63 -8.23 3.06
N ILE A 8 -5.06 -8.38 1.81
CA ILE A 8 -4.17 -8.46 0.65
C ILE A 8 -4.47 -7.29 -0.29
N LYS A 9 -3.51 -6.38 -0.42
CA LYS A 9 -3.58 -5.26 -1.35
C LYS A 9 -2.61 -5.49 -2.52
N ILE A 10 -3.13 -5.48 -3.76
CA ILE A 10 -2.31 -5.57 -4.97
C ILE A 10 -2.27 -4.20 -5.63
N CYS A 11 -1.11 -3.55 -5.51
CA CYS A 11 -0.85 -2.18 -5.92
C CYS A 11 -0.29 -2.09 -7.35
N GLY A 12 -0.34 -0.89 -7.94
CA GLY A 12 0.19 -0.61 -9.28
C GLY A 12 -0.61 -1.29 -10.37
N GLN A 13 -1.93 -1.27 -10.26
CA GLN A 13 -2.86 -1.72 -11.29
C GLN A 13 -2.89 -0.71 -12.44
N THR A 14 -2.87 -1.21 -13.67
CA THR A 14 -2.87 -0.37 -14.88
C THR A 14 -3.98 -0.73 -15.87
N SER A 15 -4.71 -1.81 -15.64
CA SER A 15 -5.83 -2.23 -16.47
C SER A 15 -6.97 -2.81 -15.65
N LEU A 16 -8.19 -2.72 -16.16
CA LEU A 16 -9.37 -3.32 -15.53
C LEU A 16 -9.26 -4.85 -15.49
N ASP A 17 -8.70 -5.47 -16.54
CA ASP A 17 -8.54 -6.92 -16.61
C ASP A 17 -7.61 -7.45 -15.50
N ASP A 18 -6.48 -6.78 -15.25
CA ASP A 18 -5.56 -7.12 -14.16
C ASP A 18 -6.21 -6.91 -12.78
N CYS A 19 -7.04 -5.86 -12.63
CA CYS A 19 -7.82 -5.60 -11.42
C CYS A 19 -8.80 -6.75 -11.15
N GLU A 20 -9.63 -7.11 -12.13
CA GLU A 20 -10.61 -8.19 -12.01
C GLU A 20 -9.95 -9.54 -11.74
N MET A 21 -8.83 -9.81 -12.40
CA MET A 21 -8.02 -10.98 -12.16
C MET A 21 -7.51 -11.01 -10.71
N SER A 22 -6.97 -9.90 -10.20
CA SER A 22 -6.49 -9.79 -8.83
C SER A 22 -7.60 -10.08 -7.80
N VAL A 23 -8.78 -9.48 -7.99
CA VAL A 23 -9.94 -9.69 -7.12
C VAL A 23 -10.46 -11.12 -7.18
N ARG A 24 -10.57 -11.70 -8.39
CA ARG A 24 -11.01 -13.09 -8.59
C ARG A 24 -10.13 -14.09 -7.85
N HIS A 25 -8.84 -13.78 -7.66
CA HIS A 25 -7.91 -14.63 -6.94
C HIS A 25 -7.76 -14.31 -5.46
N GLY A 26 -8.45 -13.30 -4.93
CA GLY A 26 -8.54 -13.05 -3.50
C GLY A 26 -7.81 -11.79 -3.00
N ALA A 27 -7.52 -10.82 -3.87
CA ALA A 27 -7.14 -9.50 -3.41
C ALA A 27 -8.33 -8.82 -2.71
N ASP A 28 -8.10 -8.32 -1.49
CA ASP A 28 -9.09 -7.52 -0.75
C ASP A 28 -9.11 -6.08 -1.27
N PHE A 29 -7.94 -5.56 -1.63
CA PHE A 29 -7.77 -4.18 -2.10
C PHE A 29 -6.88 -4.10 -3.33
N LEU A 30 -7.09 -3.04 -4.09
CA LEU A 30 -6.29 -2.68 -5.26
C LEU A 30 -5.63 -1.31 -5.03
N GLY A 31 -4.55 -1.02 -5.77
CA GLY A 31 -3.92 0.30 -5.77
C GLY A 31 -3.67 0.80 -7.18
N VAL A 32 -4.09 2.04 -7.47
CA VAL A 32 -3.86 2.73 -8.73
C VAL A 32 -3.04 3.99 -8.47
N VAL A 33 -1.93 4.13 -9.17
CA VAL A 33 -1.05 5.31 -9.11
C VAL A 33 -1.59 6.36 -10.08
N LEU A 34 -1.77 7.60 -9.60
CA LEU A 34 -2.33 8.67 -10.40
C LEU A 34 -1.31 9.77 -10.69
N ASP A 35 -1.18 10.14 -11.96
CA ASP A 35 -0.42 11.30 -12.46
C ASP A 35 1.00 11.40 -11.91
N VAL A 36 1.74 10.29 -11.97
CA VAL A 36 3.15 10.20 -11.56
C VAL A 36 4.04 9.98 -12.79
N PRO A 37 4.64 11.03 -13.37
CA PRO A 37 5.30 10.96 -14.69
C PRO A 37 6.45 9.95 -14.79
N TRP A 38 7.14 9.68 -13.68
CA TRP A 38 8.26 8.72 -13.63
C TRP A 38 7.84 7.27 -13.37
N SER A 39 6.56 7.03 -13.11
CA SER A 39 6.05 5.69 -12.82
C SER A 39 5.41 5.07 -14.06
N SER A 40 5.94 3.93 -14.49
CA SER A 40 5.32 3.13 -15.57
C SER A 40 3.97 2.49 -15.17
N ARG A 41 3.57 2.65 -13.90
CA ARG A 41 2.27 2.19 -13.38
C ARG A 41 1.26 3.32 -13.23
N SER A 42 1.65 4.52 -13.64
CA SER A 42 0.79 5.71 -13.52
C SER A 42 -0.31 5.71 -14.57
N LEU A 43 -1.50 6.09 -14.14
CA LEU A 43 -2.65 6.37 -15.00
C LEU A 43 -3.04 7.85 -14.87
N THR A 44 -3.71 8.39 -15.88
CA THR A 44 -4.46 9.64 -15.78
C THR A 44 -5.84 9.37 -15.17
N VAL A 45 -6.57 10.42 -14.77
CA VAL A 45 -7.96 10.29 -14.27
C VAL A 45 -8.82 9.54 -15.28
N GLU A 46 -8.74 9.92 -16.56
CA GLU A 46 -9.55 9.33 -17.64
C GLU A 46 -9.25 7.86 -17.85
N SER A 47 -7.97 7.47 -17.83
CA SER A 47 -7.56 6.07 -18.00
C SER A 47 -7.84 5.20 -16.77
N ALA A 48 -7.92 5.81 -15.59
CA ALA A 48 -8.27 5.13 -14.34
C ALA A 48 -9.78 4.96 -14.14
N GLU A 49 -10.60 5.84 -14.73
CA GLU A 49 -12.06 5.88 -14.54
C GLU A 49 -12.75 4.51 -14.72
N PRO A 50 -12.45 3.68 -15.74
CA PRO A 50 -13.09 2.37 -15.90
C PRO A 50 -12.83 1.43 -14.71
N ILE A 51 -11.65 1.50 -14.10
CA ILE A 51 -11.29 0.71 -12.92
C ILE A 51 -12.13 1.15 -11.73
N PHE A 52 -12.13 2.46 -11.43
CA PHE A 52 -12.84 3.00 -10.28
C PHE A 52 -14.35 2.90 -10.40
N LYS A 53 -14.90 3.06 -11.60
CA LYS A 53 -16.34 2.86 -11.85
C LYS A 53 -16.81 1.46 -11.46
N LYS A 54 -15.98 0.44 -11.65
CA LYS A 54 -16.33 -0.95 -11.36
C LYS A 54 -15.88 -1.41 -9.98
N LEU A 55 -14.69 -0.99 -9.52
CA LEU A 55 -13.99 -1.50 -8.35
C LEU A 55 -13.55 -0.40 -7.37
N GLY A 56 -14.09 0.82 -7.48
CA GLY A 56 -13.69 1.96 -6.65
C GLY A 56 -13.79 1.68 -5.16
N GLN A 57 -14.83 0.94 -4.72
CA GLN A 57 -15.08 0.60 -3.31
C GLN A 57 -13.99 -0.28 -2.65
N ILE A 58 -13.05 -0.81 -3.41
CA ILE A 58 -11.89 -1.58 -2.91
C ILE A 58 -10.57 -1.04 -3.46
N THR A 59 -10.58 0.07 -4.21
CA THR A 59 -9.40 0.61 -4.87
C THR A 59 -8.87 1.84 -4.16
N PHE A 60 -7.59 1.79 -3.78
CA PHE A 60 -6.84 2.91 -3.24
C PHE A 60 -6.32 3.79 -4.37
N LEU A 61 -6.49 5.10 -4.22
CA LEU A 61 -5.90 6.12 -5.09
C LEU A 61 -4.54 6.54 -4.52
N LEU A 62 -3.45 6.22 -5.22
CA LEU A 62 -2.10 6.57 -4.78
C LEU A 62 -1.68 7.93 -5.34
N LEU A 63 -1.32 8.83 -4.44
CA LEU A 63 -0.84 10.18 -4.72
C LEU A 63 0.59 10.35 -4.23
N PHE A 64 1.35 11.18 -4.93
CA PHE A 64 2.76 11.46 -4.63
C PHE A 64 2.99 12.96 -4.59
N ASN A 65 3.41 13.49 -3.43
CA ASN A 65 3.75 14.90 -3.21
C ASN A 65 2.64 15.87 -3.67
N ARG A 66 1.37 15.53 -3.40
CA ARG A 66 0.21 16.36 -3.73
C ARG A 66 -0.22 17.20 -2.54
N ALA A 67 -0.51 18.46 -2.80
CA ALA A 67 -1.24 19.33 -1.91
C ALA A 67 -2.75 19.25 -2.20
N LEU A 68 -3.57 19.79 -1.30
CA LEU A 68 -5.04 19.71 -1.43
C LEU A 68 -5.57 20.42 -2.70
N ASP A 69 -4.93 21.52 -3.10
CA ASP A 69 -5.25 22.33 -4.27
C ASP A 69 -4.72 21.76 -5.61
N ASP A 70 -3.95 20.69 -5.59
CA ASP A 70 -3.41 20.01 -6.78
C ASP A 70 -4.44 19.10 -7.50
N GLY A 71 -5.74 19.40 -7.40
CA GLY A 71 -6.79 18.62 -8.04
C GLY A 71 -7.14 17.31 -7.35
N VAL A 72 -6.69 17.10 -6.11
CA VAL A 72 -6.95 15.88 -5.33
C VAL A 72 -8.44 15.63 -5.15
N LEU A 73 -9.20 16.68 -4.76
CA LEU A 73 -10.65 16.55 -4.53
C LEU A 73 -11.43 16.30 -5.81
N ASP A 74 -10.99 16.84 -6.94
CA ASP A 74 -11.66 16.59 -8.22
C ASP A 74 -11.42 15.14 -8.67
N ALA A 75 -10.20 14.62 -8.51
CA ALA A 75 -9.93 13.20 -8.75
C ALA A 75 -10.77 12.29 -7.84
N VAL A 76 -10.89 12.61 -6.54
CA VAL A 76 -11.75 11.87 -5.60
C VAL A 76 -13.21 11.89 -5.99
N LYS A 77 -13.76 13.06 -6.40
CA LYS A 77 -15.15 13.18 -6.86
C LYS A 77 -15.44 12.35 -8.11
N ILE A 78 -14.50 12.33 -9.07
CA ILE A 78 -14.64 11.57 -10.32
C ILE A 78 -14.48 10.08 -10.07
N LEU A 79 -13.39 9.68 -9.41
CA LEU A 79 -12.98 8.28 -9.28
C LEU A 79 -13.69 7.56 -8.13
N LYS A 80 -14.08 8.25 -7.06
CA LYS A 80 -14.75 7.69 -5.87
C LYS A 80 -13.98 6.51 -5.29
N PRO A 81 -12.70 6.68 -4.91
CA PRO A 81 -11.88 5.62 -4.37
C PRO A 81 -12.37 5.16 -3.00
N HIS A 82 -11.97 3.93 -2.60
CA HIS A 82 -12.13 3.42 -1.24
C HIS A 82 -11.34 4.25 -0.24
N ALA A 83 -10.09 4.56 -0.59
CA ALA A 83 -9.15 5.31 0.24
C ALA A 83 -8.13 6.06 -0.63
N ILE A 84 -7.46 7.04 -0.04
CA ILE A 84 -6.27 7.68 -0.60
C ILE A 84 -5.04 7.08 0.09
N GLN A 85 -3.96 6.85 -0.67
CA GLN A 85 -2.65 6.54 -0.13
C GLN A 85 -1.67 7.66 -0.51
N LEU A 86 -1.16 8.37 0.49
CA LEU A 86 -0.15 9.41 0.34
C LEU A 86 1.23 8.76 0.40
N THR A 87 1.93 8.73 -0.73
CA THR A 87 3.17 7.93 -0.89
C THR A 87 4.43 8.81 -0.97
N GLY A 88 4.27 10.12 -1.10
CA GLY A 88 5.36 11.08 -1.18
C GLY A 88 5.83 11.60 0.19
N LYS A 89 6.26 12.86 0.18
CA LYS A 89 6.78 13.60 1.34
C LYS A 89 5.72 14.54 1.94
N GLU A 90 4.45 14.18 1.82
CA GLU A 90 3.35 14.95 2.42
C GLU A 90 3.57 15.06 3.93
N THR A 91 3.34 16.26 4.48
CA THR A 91 3.42 16.50 5.93
C THR A 91 2.14 16.05 6.65
N PRO A 92 2.16 15.88 8.00
CA PRO A 92 0.96 15.59 8.78
C PRO A 92 -0.17 16.60 8.51
N GLU A 93 0.13 17.90 8.43
CA GLU A 93 -0.87 18.94 8.14
C GLU A 93 -1.50 18.75 6.77
N THR A 94 -0.70 18.44 5.75
CA THR A 94 -1.21 18.16 4.39
C THR A 94 -2.09 16.92 4.38
N ALA A 95 -1.67 15.86 5.06
CA ALA A 95 -2.41 14.61 5.14
C ALA A 95 -3.77 14.80 5.83
N GLY A 96 -3.78 15.52 6.97
CA GLY A 96 -4.99 15.85 7.70
C GLY A 96 -5.95 16.74 6.91
N ALA A 97 -5.43 17.74 6.20
CA ALA A 97 -6.25 18.60 5.33
C ALA A 97 -6.91 17.79 4.19
N ILE A 98 -6.17 16.86 3.58
CA ILE A 98 -6.71 15.97 2.54
C ILE A 98 -7.77 15.04 3.13
N GLN A 99 -7.52 14.44 4.28
CA GLN A 99 -8.45 13.52 4.95
C GLN A 99 -9.77 14.23 5.29
N GLN A 100 -9.68 15.39 5.91
CA GLN A 100 -10.86 16.19 6.29
C GLN A 100 -11.68 16.64 5.07
N ALA A 101 -11.01 17.06 4.00
CA ALA A 101 -11.68 17.57 2.81
C ALA A 101 -12.25 16.46 1.90
N ALA A 102 -11.56 15.32 1.81
CA ALA A 102 -12.00 14.18 0.99
C ALA A 102 -13.11 13.37 1.67
N GLY A 103 -13.12 13.28 3.01
CA GLY A 103 -14.11 12.54 3.80
C GLY A 103 -14.07 11.02 3.57
N ILE A 104 -12.93 10.50 3.13
CA ILE A 104 -12.68 9.07 2.93
C ILE A 104 -11.35 8.69 3.61
N PRO A 105 -11.10 7.40 3.90
CA PRO A 105 -9.87 6.99 4.59
C PRO A 105 -8.60 7.43 3.86
N VAL A 106 -7.61 7.89 4.64
CA VAL A 106 -6.28 8.26 4.15
C VAL A 106 -5.21 7.41 4.83
N PHE A 107 -4.40 6.75 4.04
CA PHE A 107 -3.24 5.98 4.48
C PHE A 107 -1.95 6.71 4.12
N LYS A 108 -1.00 6.78 5.05
CA LYS A 108 0.32 7.36 4.79
C LYS A 108 1.37 6.27 4.59
N SER A 109 2.14 6.37 3.51
CA SER A 109 3.31 5.52 3.32
C SER A 109 4.47 6.03 4.18
N ILE A 110 5.03 5.14 4.98
CA ILE A 110 6.24 5.34 5.77
C ILE A 110 7.34 4.49 5.11
N HIS A 111 8.40 5.14 4.69
CA HIS A 111 9.49 4.49 3.97
C HIS A 111 10.59 4.05 4.93
N LEU A 112 10.84 2.75 4.99
CA LEU A 112 11.94 2.16 5.75
C LEU A 112 13.14 1.96 4.83
N PRO A 113 14.37 2.19 5.31
CA PRO A 113 15.55 1.84 4.53
C PRO A 113 15.59 0.33 4.24
N PRO A 114 16.12 -0.09 3.07
CA PRO A 114 16.34 -1.50 2.80
C PRO A 114 17.32 -2.13 3.80
N VAL A 115 17.23 -3.45 3.97
CA VAL A 115 18.14 -4.21 4.84
C VAL A 115 19.61 -3.90 4.50
N GLY A 116 20.38 -3.46 5.49
CA GLY A 116 21.80 -3.12 5.34
C GLY A 116 22.11 -1.71 4.83
N GLU A 117 21.09 -0.88 4.59
CA GLU A 117 21.24 0.52 4.18
C GLU A 117 20.78 1.47 5.32
N GLY A 118 21.66 1.71 6.29
CA GLY A 118 21.45 2.63 7.42
C GLY A 118 20.81 1.97 8.66
N GLU A 119 20.96 2.64 9.80
CA GLU A 119 20.26 2.27 11.04
C GLU A 119 18.87 2.92 11.03
N THR A 120 17.85 2.10 11.26
CA THR A 120 16.48 2.57 11.40
C THR A 120 16.17 2.78 12.88
N ASP A 121 16.09 4.04 13.30
CA ASP A 121 15.60 4.34 14.64
C ASP A 121 14.07 4.18 14.72
N VAL A 122 13.65 3.08 15.34
CA VAL A 122 12.23 2.77 15.56
C VAL A 122 11.51 3.88 16.31
N GLY A 123 12.19 4.54 17.27
CA GLY A 123 11.61 5.66 18.04
C GLY A 123 11.19 6.80 17.13
N THR A 124 12.10 7.25 16.27
CA THR A 124 11.83 8.31 15.29
C THR A 124 10.68 7.95 14.33
N ILE A 125 10.64 6.69 13.84
CA ILE A 125 9.53 6.26 12.95
C ILE A 125 8.20 6.30 13.68
N VAL A 126 8.15 5.77 14.91
CA VAL A 126 6.91 5.74 15.70
C VAL A 126 6.45 7.17 16.01
N SER A 127 7.34 8.06 16.42
CA SER A 127 6.97 9.46 16.67
C SER A 127 6.42 10.16 15.43
N MET A 128 7.01 9.91 14.26
CA MET A 128 6.47 10.40 12.98
C MET A 128 5.06 9.82 12.70
N MET A 129 4.84 8.53 12.97
CA MET A 129 3.51 7.93 12.80
C MET A 129 2.48 8.52 13.78
N GLU A 130 2.87 8.83 15.01
CA GLU A 130 2.02 9.51 16.00
C GLU A 130 1.59 10.91 15.52
N GLU A 131 2.49 11.68 14.89
CA GLU A 131 2.15 12.98 14.29
C GLU A 131 1.10 12.85 13.16
N PHE A 132 1.20 11.83 12.32
CA PHE A 132 0.21 11.56 11.29
C PHE A 132 -1.12 11.05 11.87
N ASP A 133 -1.11 10.22 12.93
CA ASP A 133 -2.31 9.76 13.63
C ASP A 133 -3.06 10.95 14.24
N GLU A 134 -2.34 11.85 14.93
CA GLU A 134 -2.90 13.09 15.48
C GLU A 134 -3.48 14.00 14.39
N ALA A 135 -2.91 14.00 13.20
CA ALA A 135 -3.43 14.73 12.04
C ALA A 135 -4.67 14.06 11.41
N GLY A 136 -5.03 12.84 11.82
CA GLY A 136 -6.27 12.15 11.42
C GLY A 136 -6.15 11.20 10.25
N VAL A 137 -4.96 10.66 9.93
CA VAL A 137 -4.87 9.57 8.96
C VAL A 137 -5.47 8.27 9.53
N ASP A 138 -5.92 7.37 8.66
CA ASP A 138 -6.65 6.15 9.06
C ASP A 138 -5.77 4.90 9.07
N GLY A 139 -4.50 5.01 8.65
CA GLY A 139 -3.58 3.88 8.64
C GLY A 139 -2.26 4.16 7.92
N PHE A 140 -1.42 3.14 7.90
CA PHE A 140 -0.07 3.24 7.36
C PHE A 140 0.25 2.13 6.36
N VAL A 141 1.17 2.43 5.44
CA VAL A 141 1.86 1.44 4.59
C VAL A 141 3.35 1.55 4.87
N LEU A 142 3.95 0.54 5.50
CA LEU A 142 5.41 0.48 5.70
C LEU A 142 6.05 -0.07 4.43
N ASP A 143 6.77 0.75 3.67
CA ASP A 143 7.35 0.39 2.37
C ASP A 143 8.85 0.64 2.31
N THR A 144 9.53 -0.13 1.48
CA THR A 144 10.97 0.04 1.23
C THR A 144 11.21 1.21 0.28
N SER A 145 12.04 2.15 0.69
CA SER A 145 12.60 3.18 -0.20
C SER A 145 13.97 2.76 -0.73
N SER A 146 14.30 3.12 -1.96
CA SER A 146 15.67 2.96 -2.46
C SER A 146 16.02 4.08 -3.44
N GLY A 147 17.07 4.84 -3.13
CA GLY A 147 17.71 5.79 -4.05
C GLY A 147 16.80 6.87 -4.63
N GLY A 148 15.77 7.33 -3.90
CA GLY A 148 14.84 8.38 -4.37
C GLY A 148 13.69 7.87 -5.25
N MET A 149 13.60 6.60 -5.54
CA MET A 149 12.44 5.98 -6.18
C MET A 149 11.52 5.41 -5.12
N TYR A 150 10.27 5.84 -5.12
CA TYR A 150 9.24 5.41 -4.17
C TYR A 150 8.63 4.09 -4.61
N GLY A 151 8.71 3.06 -3.76
CA GLY A 151 8.06 1.76 -3.94
C GLY A 151 8.54 0.92 -5.13
N GLY A 152 8.15 -0.34 -5.16
CA GLY A 152 8.36 -1.21 -6.32
C GLY A 152 9.82 -1.57 -6.65
N THR A 153 10.75 -1.37 -5.71
CA THR A 153 12.19 -1.61 -5.90
C THR A 153 12.56 -3.09 -5.89
N GLY A 154 11.68 -3.95 -5.39
CA GLY A 154 11.93 -5.38 -5.21
C GLY A 154 12.88 -5.72 -4.05
N LYS A 155 13.41 -4.72 -3.34
CA LYS A 155 14.24 -4.94 -2.15
C LYS A 155 13.35 -5.22 -0.94
N LYS A 156 13.76 -6.17 -0.10
CA LYS A 156 13.06 -6.57 1.12
C LYS A 156 13.28 -5.54 2.22
N SER A 157 12.20 -5.11 2.88
CA SER A 157 12.27 -4.29 4.09
C SER A 157 12.88 -5.06 5.26
N ASP A 158 13.41 -4.36 6.25
CA ASP A 158 13.77 -4.98 7.53
C ASP A 158 12.49 -5.33 8.29
N TRP A 159 12.04 -6.57 8.15
CA TRP A 159 10.80 -7.03 8.78
C TRP A 159 10.92 -7.20 10.30
N LYS A 160 12.14 -7.26 10.85
CA LYS A 160 12.32 -7.20 12.31
C LYS A 160 12.03 -5.80 12.82
N THR A 161 12.61 -4.79 12.19
CA THR A 161 12.30 -3.38 12.46
C THR A 161 10.83 -3.08 12.19
N ALA A 162 10.27 -3.57 11.08
CA ALA A 162 8.83 -3.41 10.78
C ALA A 162 7.94 -4.03 11.87
N ALA A 163 8.28 -5.20 12.41
CA ALA A 163 7.54 -5.83 13.50
C ALA A 163 7.55 -4.99 14.77
N GLU A 164 8.67 -4.35 15.10
CA GLU A 164 8.78 -3.46 16.25
C GLU A 164 7.94 -2.19 16.06
N VAL A 165 7.97 -1.59 14.86
CA VAL A 165 7.13 -0.45 14.50
C VAL A 165 5.65 -0.80 14.58
N VAL A 166 5.23 -1.92 13.95
CA VAL A 166 3.83 -2.39 13.96
C VAL A 166 3.31 -2.63 15.37
N ARG A 167 4.13 -3.20 16.26
CA ARG A 167 3.75 -3.45 17.66
C ARG A 167 3.42 -2.16 18.43
N ARG A 168 3.99 -1.03 18.01
CA ARG A 168 3.80 0.30 18.65
C ARG A 168 2.78 1.16 17.93
N ALA A 169 2.38 0.79 16.71
CA ALA A 169 1.39 1.53 15.94
C ALA A 169 -0.02 1.43 16.55
N SER A 170 -0.74 2.54 16.61
CA SER A 170 -2.14 2.65 17.05
C SER A 170 -3.14 2.31 15.94
N LEU A 171 -2.75 2.57 14.69
CA LEU A 171 -3.58 2.43 13.49
C LEU A 171 -3.22 1.17 12.67
N PRO A 172 -4.11 0.72 11.77
CA PRO A 172 -3.83 -0.38 10.87
C PRO A 172 -2.59 -0.16 10.01
N VAL A 173 -1.74 -1.20 9.89
CA VAL A 173 -0.50 -1.15 9.11
C VAL A 173 -0.47 -2.23 8.05
N PHE A 174 -0.35 -1.84 6.79
CA PHE A 174 0.07 -2.72 5.71
C PHE A 174 1.59 -2.84 5.68
N LEU A 175 2.09 -4.06 5.59
CA LEU A 175 3.51 -4.30 5.34
C LEU A 175 3.75 -4.37 3.83
N ALA A 176 4.71 -3.58 3.33
CA ALA A 176 5.11 -3.51 1.94
C ALA A 176 6.64 -3.64 1.79
N GLY A 177 7.12 -3.59 0.55
CA GLY A 177 8.54 -3.62 0.23
C GLY A 177 9.05 -5.02 -0.11
N GLY A 178 9.20 -5.29 -1.41
CA GLY A 178 9.81 -6.51 -1.93
C GLY A 178 9.04 -7.81 -1.70
N ILE A 179 7.77 -7.73 -1.28
CA ILE A 179 6.93 -8.91 -1.05
C ILE A 179 6.60 -9.60 -2.38
N ASN A 180 6.74 -10.91 -2.38
CA ASN A 180 6.48 -11.79 -3.52
C ASN A 180 6.08 -13.19 -3.03
N PRO A 181 5.70 -14.14 -3.90
CA PRO A 181 5.28 -15.48 -3.49
C PRO A 181 6.32 -16.29 -2.70
N ASP A 182 7.62 -15.98 -2.85
CA ASP A 182 8.69 -16.74 -2.17
C ASP A 182 8.92 -16.32 -0.72
N ASN A 183 8.51 -15.08 -0.36
CA ASN A 183 8.76 -14.51 0.96
C ASN A 183 7.51 -14.03 1.70
N VAL A 184 6.33 -14.09 1.09
CA VAL A 184 5.09 -13.61 1.71
C VAL A 184 4.73 -14.34 3.01
N ALA A 185 5.11 -15.61 3.14
CA ALA A 185 4.89 -16.37 4.37
C ALA A 185 5.60 -15.74 5.59
N GLU A 186 6.82 -15.18 5.39
CA GLU A 186 7.53 -14.44 6.42
C GLU A 186 6.85 -13.08 6.70
N ALA A 187 6.38 -12.38 5.65
CA ALA A 187 5.69 -11.10 5.78
C ALA A 187 4.41 -11.24 6.63
N VAL A 188 3.55 -12.22 6.32
CA VAL A 188 2.31 -12.45 7.08
C VAL A 188 2.57 -13.05 8.47
N ALA A 189 3.81 -13.49 8.75
CA ALA A 189 4.20 -13.93 10.07
C ALA A 189 4.46 -12.77 11.05
N VAL A 190 4.67 -11.55 10.56
CA VAL A 190 4.84 -10.35 11.39
C VAL A 190 3.58 -10.12 12.24
N PRO A 191 3.68 -10.09 13.58
CA PRO A 191 2.52 -9.94 14.44
C PRO A 191 1.91 -8.56 14.33
N GLY A 192 0.58 -8.48 14.31
CA GLY A 192 -0.16 -7.22 14.39
C GLY A 192 -0.34 -6.48 13.07
N ILE A 193 0.22 -6.95 11.95
CA ILE A 193 -0.06 -6.31 10.65
C ILE A 193 -1.54 -6.45 10.29
N TYR A 194 -2.07 -5.40 9.67
CA TYR A 194 -3.41 -5.41 9.09
C TYR A 194 -3.44 -6.21 7.79
N GLY A 195 -2.39 -6.07 6.97
CA GLY A 195 -2.29 -6.72 5.68
C GLY A 195 -0.91 -6.63 5.04
N VAL A 196 -0.82 -7.13 3.83
CA VAL A 196 0.34 -6.98 2.95
C VAL A 196 -0.01 -6.15 1.72
N ASP A 197 0.91 -5.27 1.30
CA ASP A 197 0.79 -4.47 0.08
C ASP A 197 1.95 -4.76 -0.86
N LEU A 198 1.67 -5.11 -2.11
CA LEU A 198 2.69 -5.50 -3.07
C LEU A 198 2.34 -5.11 -4.51
N ALA A 199 3.36 -4.82 -5.30
CA ALA A 199 3.22 -4.46 -6.71
C ALA A 199 4.06 -5.38 -7.60
N SER A 200 5.39 -5.16 -7.63
CA SER A 200 6.31 -5.84 -8.54
C SER A 200 6.43 -7.35 -8.30
N GLY A 201 6.21 -7.82 -7.07
CA GLY A 201 6.31 -9.23 -6.71
C GLY A 201 5.34 -10.15 -7.43
N VAL A 202 4.25 -9.60 -7.98
CA VAL A 202 3.23 -10.33 -8.75
C VAL A 202 3.09 -9.80 -10.18
N GLU A 203 4.10 -9.12 -10.71
CA GLU A 203 4.11 -8.64 -12.10
C GLU A 203 4.83 -9.61 -13.03
N GLU A 204 4.32 -9.72 -14.24
CA GLU A 204 4.99 -10.37 -15.37
C GLU A 204 6.04 -9.41 -15.95
N THR A 205 5.60 -8.21 -16.24
CA THR A 205 6.43 -7.06 -16.62
C THR A 205 5.94 -5.84 -15.82
N LYS A 206 6.73 -4.76 -15.78
CA LYS A 206 6.36 -3.55 -15.03
C LYS A 206 4.98 -3.03 -15.45
N GLY A 207 4.05 -2.99 -14.50
CA GLY A 207 2.67 -2.54 -14.70
C GLY A 207 1.70 -3.65 -15.16
N LYS A 208 2.16 -4.83 -15.56
CA LYS A 208 1.30 -5.96 -15.97
C LYS A 208 1.34 -7.07 -14.93
N LYS A 209 0.19 -7.46 -14.40
CA LYS A 209 0.10 -8.50 -13.37
C LYS A 209 0.21 -9.91 -13.98
N SER A 210 0.77 -10.83 -13.20
CA SER A 210 0.88 -12.25 -13.53
C SER A 210 -0.15 -13.04 -12.74
N GLU A 211 -1.08 -13.68 -13.43
CA GLU A 211 -2.09 -14.53 -12.81
C GLU A 211 -1.48 -15.66 -12.00
N GLU A 212 -0.44 -16.30 -12.53
CA GLU A 212 0.28 -17.39 -11.86
C GLU A 212 0.90 -16.93 -10.55
N LYS A 213 1.60 -15.78 -10.56
CA LYS A 213 2.21 -15.22 -9.35
C LYS A 213 1.18 -14.81 -8.31
N ILE A 214 0.03 -14.24 -8.72
CA ILE A 214 -1.06 -13.91 -7.80
C ILE A 214 -1.64 -15.17 -7.18
N LYS A 215 -1.95 -16.19 -7.97
CA LYS A 215 -2.43 -17.48 -7.45
C LYS A 215 -1.48 -18.07 -6.42
N ARG A 216 -0.20 -18.12 -6.74
CA ARG A 216 0.84 -18.64 -5.85
C ARG A 216 0.94 -17.81 -4.57
N LEU A 217 0.93 -16.49 -4.66
CA LEU A 217 0.94 -15.59 -3.50
C LEU A 217 -0.20 -15.91 -2.53
N ILE A 218 -1.44 -15.97 -3.05
CA ILE A 218 -2.63 -16.26 -2.24
C ILE A 218 -2.55 -17.65 -1.60
N GLN A 219 -2.05 -18.65 -2.32
CA GLN A 219 -1.84 -20.00 -1.77
C GLN A 219 -0.86 -19.99 -0.61
N GLU A 220 0.28 -19.29 -0.72
CA GLU A 220 1.27 -19.21 0.33
C GLU A 220 0.74 -18.45 1.56
N ILE A 221 -0.01 -17.36 1.37
CA ILE A 221 -0.68 -16.65 2.47
C ILE A 221 -1.65 -17.57 3.22
N ASN A 222 -2.53 -18.26 2.48
CA ASN A 222 -3.49 -19.18 3.07
C ASN A 222 -2.83 -20.34 3.82
N ARG A 223 -1.70 -20.85 3.30
CA ARG A 223 -0.91 -21.89 3.95
C ARG A 223 -0.29 -21.39 5.25
N ALA A 224 0.32 -20.20 5.23
CA ALA A 224 0.94 -19.61 6.41
C ALA A 224 -0.08 -19.30 7.53
N GLN A 225 -1.30 -18.88 7.18
CA GLN A 225 -2.36 -18.61 8.15
C GLN A 225 -2.90 -19.90 8.80
N LYS A 226 -3.00 -21.01 8.06
CA LYS A 226 -3.48 -22.30 8.60
C LYS A 226 -2.52 -22.92 9.61
N VAL A 227 -1.23 -22.63 9.54
CA VAL A 227 -0.22 -23.12 10.49
C VAL A 227 -0.29 -22.42 11.84
N LYS A 228 -0.90 -21.23 11.89
CA LYS A 228 -1.04 -20.42 13.11
C LYS A 228 -2.32 -20.64 13.90
N GLY A 229 -3.30 -21.33 13.34
CA GLY A 229 -4.58 -21.68 13.99
C GLY A 229 -4.61 -23.14 14.39
#